data_15efc82eddde1ebc3b01322caf2d5fc4
#
_entry.id   15efc82eddde1ebc3b01322caf2d5fc4
#
_cell.length_a   1.000
_cell.length_b   1.000
_cell.length_c   1.000
_cell.angle_alpha   90.00
_cell.angle_beta   90.00
_cell.angle_gamma   90.00
#
_symmetry.space_group_name_H-M   'P 1'
#
loop_
_entity.id
_entity.type
_entity.pdbx_description
1 polymer ?
#
loop_
_entity_poly.entity_id
_entity_poly.type
_entity_poly.pdbx_seq_one_letter_code
_entity_poly.pdbx_strand_id
1 'polypeptide(L)'
;MKKFKFLERKISIMNKNKAFSLMEVIVSVFILILVLIPSIKLNIQQIKTYSKIKNADSELHFFTSLNNYLKSENIINSHLEFNNYSDFITTFNNFGNSFQNLKNKNFKLIIDMEKTEIDFSNRKENASLIKVEYRGDKKIYKNILLKFEE
;
A
#
# COMPACT_ATOMS: atom_id res chain seq x y z
N MET A 1 21.91 34.80 71.12
CA MET A 1 21.37 33.42 70.90
C MET A 1 20.27 33.26 69.83
N LYS A 2 19.52 34.31 69.43
CA LYS A 2 18.43 34.17 68.40
C LYS A 2 18.93 34.02 66.94
N LYS A 3 20.10 34.51 66.57
CA LYS A 3 20.65 34.46 65.18
C LYS A 3 21.09 33.05 64.77
N PHE A 4 21.58 32.20 65.68
CA PHE A 4 22.01 30.83 65.37
C PHE A 4 20.85 29.92 65.03
N LYS A 5 19.71 29.99 65.72
CA LYS A 5 18.54 29.16 65.40
C LYS A 5 17.93 29.49 64.04
N PHE A 6 18.13 30.68 63.52
CA PHE A 6 17.63 31.07 62.18
C PHE A 6 18.50 30.48 61.07
N LEU A 7 19.80 30.39 61.29
CA LEU A 7 20.73 29.74 60.32
C LEU A 7 20.53 28.22 60.27
N GLU A 8 20.34 27.56 61.41
CA GLU A 8 20.04 26.11 61.43
C GLU A 8 18.72 25.78 60.71
N ARG A 9 17.64 26.60 60.86
CA ARG A 9 16.40 26.45 60.12
C ARG A 9 16.58 26.62 58.61
N LYS A 10 17.43 27.59 58.20
CA LYS A 10 17.68 27.87 56.79
C LYS A 10 18.50 26.77 56.14
N ILE A 11 19.46 26.16 56.85
CA ILE A 11 20.26 25.03 56.40
C ILE A 11 19.38 23.78 56.30
N SER A 12 18.49 23.55 57.28
CA SER A 12 17.53 22.41 57.26
C SER A 12 16.49 22.50 56.13
N ILE A 13 16.15 23.73 55.67
CA ILE A 13 15.22 23.91 54.55
C ILE A 13 15.97 23.72 53.22
N MET A 14 17.25 24.09 53.11
CA MET A 14 18.04 23.86 51.92
C MET A 14 18.36 22.37 51.67
N ASN A 15 18.39 21.54 52.71
CA ASN A 15 18.64 20.07 52.57
C ASN A 15 17.35 19.29 52.23
N LYS A 16 16.20 19.93 51.97
CA LYS A 16 14.98 19.32 51.49
C LYS A 16 14.89 19.23 49.96
N ASN A 17 15.83 19.72 49.21
CA ASN A 17 15.98 19.36 47.82
C ASN A 17 16.54 17.91 47.80
N LYS A 18 15.63 16.95 47.90
CA LYS A 18 15.96 15.55 47.69
C LYS A 18 16.61 15.44 46.31
N ALA A 19 17.94 15.30 46.31
CA ALA A 19 18.58 14.78 45.13
C ALA A 19 17.85 13.48 44.76
N PHE A 20 17.41 13.36 43.54
CA PHE A 20 16.81 12.11 43.06
C PHE A 20 17.69 10.95 43.48
N SER A 21 17.16 10.01 44.21
CA SER A 21 17.93 8.84 44.63
C SER A 21 18.29 8.09 43.35
N LEU A 22 19.53 7.53 43.32
CA LEU A 22 19.98 6.72 42.19
C LEU A 22 18.95 5.65 41.79
N MET A 23 18.26 5.12 42.79
CA MET A 23 17.16 4.17 42.62
C MET A 23 15.98 4.74 41.83
N GLU A 24 15.56 5.98 42.12
CA GLU A 24 14.45 6.63 41.38
C GLU A 24 14.81 6.83 39.92
N VAL A 25 16.07 7.20 39.64
CA VAL A 25 16.53 7.35 38.26
C VAL A 25 16.51 5.99 37.52
N ILE A 26 17.01 4.93 38.16
CA ILE A 26 17.03 3.58 37.57
C ILE A 26 15.59 3.10 37.31
N VAL A 27 14.69 3.25 38.26
CA VAL A 27 13.29 2.84 38.13
C VAL A 27 12.60 3.65 37.00
N SER A 28 12.84 4.97 36.92
CA SER A 28 12.29 5.82 35.87
C SER A 28 12.77 5.40 34.48
N VAL A 29 14.05 5.12 34.32
CA VAL A 29 14.63 4.66 33.07
C VAL A 29 14.07 3.28 32.68
N PHE A 30 13.89 2.38 33.64
CA PHE A 30 13.31 1.06 33.42
C PHE A 30 11.87 1.13 32.94
N ILE A 31 11.03 1.98 33.59
CA ILE A 31 9.64 2.24 33.16
C ILE A 31 9.64 2.81 31.74
N LEU A 32 10.51 3.78 31.44
CA LEU A 32 10.60 4.39 30.14
C LEU A 32 10.95 3.38 29.05
N ILE A 33 11.88 2.46 29.31
CA ILE A 33 12.25 1.37 28.38
C ILE A 33 11.04 0.42 28.16
N LEU A 34 10.31 0.07 29.23
CA LEU A 34 9.13 -0.79 29.13
C LEU A 34 8.03 -0.22 28.25
N VAL A 35 7.90 1.11 28.18
CA VAL A 35 6.92 1.80 27.31
C VAL A 35 7.46 1.98 25.90
N LEU A 36 8.74 2.30 25.76
CA LEU A 36 9.35 2.56 24.44
C LEU A 36 9.40 1.33 23.54
N ILE A 37 9.78 0.16 24.09
CA ILE A 37 9.92 -1.06 23.28
C ILE A 37 8.60 -1.47 22.59
N PRO A 38 7.44 -1.54 23.28
CA PRO A 38 6.17 -1.82 22.63
C PRO A 38 5.77 -0.75 21.61
N SER A 39 6.01 0.53 21.93
CA SER A 39 5.69 1.65 21.03
C SER A 39 6.45 1.56 19.71
N ILE A 40 7.74 1.23 19.75
CA ILE A 40 8.56 1.02 18.55
C ILE A 40 8.04 -0.16 17.73
N LYS A 41 7.70 -1.28 18.38
CA LYS A 41 7.15 -2.46 17.67
C LYS A 41 5.83 -2.13 16.97
N LEU A 42 4.93 -1.40 17.63
CA LEU A 42 3.66 -0.95 17.03
C LEU A 42 3.89 -0.06 15.82
N ASN A 43 4.80 0.91 15.90
CA ASN A 43 5.14 1.78 14.77
C ASN A 43 5.69 0.98 13.57
N ILE A 44 6.58 0.02 13.81
CA ILE A 44 7.10 -0.85 12.75
C ILE A 44 5.99 -1.68 12.11
N GLN A 45 5.06 -2.23 12.91
CA GLN A 45 3.92 -2.97 12.38
C GLN A 45 2.99 -2.09 11.55
N GLN A 46 2.71 -0.86 12.00
CA GLN A 46 1.90 0.11 11.25
C GLN A 46 2.54 0.45 9.90
N ILE A 47 3.84 0.74 9.87
CA ILE A 47 4.56 1.03 8.63
C ILE A 47 4.50 -0.17 7.66
N LYS A 48 4.71 -1.39 8.15
CA LYS A 48 4.60 -2.61 7.33
C LYS A 48 3.18 -2.81 6.79
N THR A 49 2.16 -2.58 7.61
CA THR A 49 0.76 -2.70 7.22
C THR A 49 0.40 -1.65 6.18
N TYR A 50 0.79 -0.39 6.40
CA TYR A 50 0.57 0.70 5.44
C TYR A 50 1.24 0.42 4.09
N SER A 51 2.48 -0.05 4.11
CA SER A 51 3.19 -0.43 2.88
C SER A 51 2.49 -1.56 2.11
N LYS A 52 1.94 -2.56 2.84
CA LYS A 52 1.17 -3.65 2.22
C LYS A 52 -0.13 -3.15 1.59
N ILE A 53 -0.86 -2.27 2.27
CA ILE A 53 -2.10 -1.67 1.78
C ILE A 53 -1.81 -0.82 0.55
N LYS A 54 -0.82 0.07 0.61
CA LYS A 54 -0.43 0.92 -0.52
C LYS A 54 -0.01 0.12 -1.76
N ASN A 55 0.69 -0.99 -1.56
CA ASN A 55 1.09 -1.86 -2.66
C ASN A 55 -0.09 -2.61 -3.27
N ALA A 56 -1.02 -3.11 -2.45
CA ALA A 56 -2.24 -3.76 -2.94
C ALA A 56 -3.17 -2.77 -3.66
N ASP A 57 -3.23 -1.53 -3.16
CA ASP A 57 -4.02 -0.45 -3.75
C ASP A 57 -3.48 -0.08 -5.14
N SER A 58 -2.16 0.03 -5.31
CA SER A 58 -1.56 0.35 -6.60
C SER A 58 -1.79 -0.74 -7.66
N GLU A 59 -1.81 -2.02 -7.28
CA GLU A 59 -2.13 -3.13 -8.17
C GLU A 59 -3.60 -3.11 -8.60
N LEU A 60 -4.49 -2.81 -7.66
CA LEU A 60 -5.92 -2.66 -7.94
C LEU A 60 -6.19 -1.46 -8.84
N HIS A 61 -5.54 -0.32 -8.57
CA HIS A 61 -5.64 0.87 -9.42
C HIS A 61 -5.16 0.61 -10.83
N PHE A 62 -4.03 -0.07 -10.99
CA PHE A 62 -3.54 -0.50 -12.29
C PHE A 62 -4.58 -1.36 -13.02
N PHE A 63 -5.09 -2.40 -12.35
CA PHE A 63 -6.06 -3.31 -12.94
C PHE A 63 -7.36 -2.60 -13.35
N THR A 64 -7.85 -1.70 -12.52
CA THR A 64 -9.05 -0.90 -12.83
C THR A 64 -8.82 0.03 -14.01
N SER A 65 -7.68 0.73 -14.03
CA SER A 65 -7.31 1.62 -15.14
C SER A 65 -7.13 0.86 -16.45
N LEU A 66 -6.52 -0.34 -16.38
CA LEU A 66 -6.38 -1.23 -17.52
C LEU A 66 -7.75 -1.65 -18.08
N ASN A 67 -8.68 -2.07 -17.22
CA ASN A 67 -10.02 -2.44 -17.65
C ASN A 67 -10.75 -1.29 -18.36
N ASN A 68 -10.63 -0.07 -17.84
CA ASN A 68 -11.21 1.12 -18.46
C ASN A 68 -10.57 1.43 -19.82
N TYR A 69 -9.24 1.29 -19.91
CA TYR A 69 -8.52 1.46 -21.16
C TYR A 69 -8.94 0.43 -22.22
N LEU A 70 -9.03 -0.85 -21.85
CA LEU A 70 -9.45 -1.92 -22.75
C LEU A 70 -10.88 -1.74 -23.27
N LYS A 71 -11.75 -1.08 -22.50
CA LYS A 71 -13.10 -0.72 -22.97
C LYS A 71 -13.11 0.37 -24.02
N SER A 72 -12.18 1.34 -23.94
CA SER A 72 -12.11 2.48 -24.85
C SER A 72 -11.34 2.20 -26.15
N GLU A 73 -10.35 1.32 -26.09
CA GLU A 73 -9.45 1.07 -27.23
C GLU A 73 -9.87 -0.17 -28.03
N ASN A 74 -9.70 -0.11 -29.34
CA ASN A 74 -9.92 -1.26 -30.22
C ASN A 74 -8.63 -2.09 -30.29
N ILE A 75 -8.61 -3.19 -29.56
CA ILE A 75 -7.50 -4.14 -29.54
C ILE A 75 -7.72 -5.13 -30.67
N ILE A 76 -6.73 -5.28 -31.54
CA ILE A 76 -6.80 -6.15 -32.72
C ILE A 76 -6.34 -7.58 -32.39
N ASN A 77 -5.46 -7.71 -31.40
CA ASN A 77 -4.83 -9.00 -31.05
C ASN A 77 -5.74 -9.84 -30.17
N SER A 78 -5.92 -11.10 -30.55
CA SER A 78 -6.77 -12.06 -29.82
C SER A 78 -6.16 -12.55 -28.51
N HIS A 79 -4.82 -12.54 -28.39
CA HIS A 79 -4.09 -12.98 -27.20
C HIS A 79 -2.86 -12.14 -26.96
N LEU A 80 -2.73 -11.59 -25.76
CA LEU A 80 -1.57 -10.82 -25.29
C LEU A 80 -1.12 -11.33 -23.93
N GLU A 81 0.16 -11.63 -23.80
CA GLU A 81 0.78 -12.02 -22.54
C GLU A 81 2.01 -11.18 -22.24
N PHE A 82 2.08 -10.61 -21.06
CA PHE A 82 3.19 -9.78 -20.57
C PHE A 82 3.69 -10.37 -19.26
N ASN A 83 4.98 -10.67 -19.19
CA ASN A 83 5.62 -11.22 -18.00
C ASN A 83 6.34 -10.15 -17.15
N ASN A 84 6.41 -8.93 -17.64
CA ASN A 84 6.93 -7.78 -16.90
C ASN A 84 6.24 -6.48 -17.31
N TYR A 85 6.31 -5.48 -16.43
CA TYR A 85 5.68 -4.17 -16.65
C TYR A 85 6.33 -3.40 -17.81
N SER A 86 7.63 -3.60 -18.06
CA SER A 86 8.35 -2.89 -19.13
C SER A 86 7.85 -3.31 -20.53
N ASP A 87 7.61 -4.61 -20.74
CA ASP A 87 7.07 -5.13 -21.99
C ASP A 87 5.63 -4.63 -22.23
N PHE A 88 4.83 -4.57 -21.15
CA PHE A 88 3.50 -3.99 -21.23
C PHE A 88 3.54 -2.52 -21.70
N ILE A 89 4.37 -1.69 -21.12
CA ILE A 89 4.48 -0.26 -21.47
C ILE A 89 4.98 -0.04 -22.88
N THR A 90 5.86 -0.89 -23.42
CA THR A 90 6.31 -0.76 -24.82
C THR A 90 5.18 -1.02 -25.81
N THR A 91 4.24 -1.89 -25.46
CA THR A 91 3.08 -2.21 -26.30
C THR A 91 1.95 -1.19 -26.11
N PHE A 92 1.72 -0.75 -24.87
CA PHE A 92 0.67 0.19 -24.50
C PHE A 92 1.26 1.57 -24.13
N ASN A 93 1.90 2.25 -25.09
CA ASN A 93 2.59 3.53 -24.86
C ASN A 93 1.67 4.62 -24.26
N ASN A 94 0.40 4.61 -24.60
CA ASN A 94 -0.58 5.58 -24.14
C ASN A 94 -0.97 5.39 -22.66
N PHE A 95 -0.65 4.23 -22.05
CA PHE A 95 -0.98 3.93 -20.67
C PHE A 95 -0.14 4.74 -19.65
N GLY A 96 0.94 5.33 -20.11
CA GLY A 96 1.79 6.25 -19.37
C GLY A 96 2.65 5.60 -18.29
N ASN A 97 3.50 6.44 -17.68
CA ASN A 97 4.43 6.00 -16.63
C ASN A 97 3.80 6.02 -15.22
N SER A 98 2.46 6.01 -15.12
CA SER A 98 1.76 6.22 -13.85
C SER A 98 1.95 5.10 -12.83
N PHE A 99 2.36 3.91 -13.28
CA PHE A 99 2.51 2.72 -12.44
C PHE A 99 3.93 2.17 -12.41
N GLN A 100 4.94 3.05 -12.43
CA GLN A 100 6.36 2.65 -12.41
C GLN A 100 6.75 1.79 -11.21
N ASN A 101 6.02 1.87 -10.11
CA ASN A 101 6.19 1.04 -8.93
C ASN A 101 5.91 -0.45 -9.18
N LEU A 102 5.25 -0.80 -10.29
CA LEU A 102 5.05 -2.20 -10.70
C LEU A 102 6.26 -2.80 -11.42
N LYS A 103 7.21 -1.96 -11.88
CA LYS A 103 8.41 -2.40 -12.62
C LYS A 103 9.27 -3.39 -11.83
N ASN A 104 9.30 -3.26 -10.51
CA ASN A 104 10.13 -4.09 -9.62
C ASN A 104 9.32 -5.17 -8.88
N LYS A 105 8.11 -5.47 -9.38
CA LYS A 105 7.23 -6.49 -8.79
C LYS A 105 7.02 -7.66 -9.74
N ASN A 106 6.55 -8.77 -9.19
CA ASN A 106 6.03 -9.84 -10.03
C ASN A 106 4.84 -9.30 -10.82
N PHE A 107 4.95 -9.34 -12.12
CA PHE A 107 3.96 -8.82 -13.05
C PHE A 107 3.71 -9.87 -14.11
N LYS A 108 2.50 -10.39 -14.14
CA LYS A 108 2.04 -11.22 -15.25
C LYS A 108 0.64 -10.76 -15.63
N LEU A 109 0.48 -10.36 -16.88
CA LEU A 109 -0.79 -9.92 -17.42
C LEU A 109 -1.14 -10.74 -18.64
N ILE A 110 -2.34 -11.29 -18.66
CA ILE A 110 -2.90 -12.05 -19.78
C ILE A 110 -4.20 -11.37 -20.20
N ILE A 111 -4.32 -11.07 -21.48
CA ILE A 111 -5.50 -10.48 -22.09
C ILE A 111 -5.91 -11.40 -23.25
N ASP A 112 -7.05 -12.04 -23.11
CA ASP A 112 -7.65 -12.87 -24.15
C ASP A 112 -8.89 -12.18 -24.71
N MET A 113 -8.98 -12.06 -26.03
CA MET A 113 -10.12 -11.47 -26.71
C MET A 113 -10.77 -12.50 -27.62
N GLU A 114 -12.06 -12.65 -27.46
CA GLU A 114 -12.90 -13.59 -28.19
C GLU A 114 -14.06 -12.82 -28.81
N LYS A 115 -14.20 -12.89 -30.13
CA LYS A 115 -15.37 -12.30 -30.81
C LYS A 115 -16.57 -13.22 -30.61
N THR A 116 -17.68 -12.64 -30.26
CA THR A 116 -18.95 -13.34 -30.05
C THR A 116 -20.11 -12.56 -30.66
N GLU A 117 -21.14 -13.24 -31.10
CA GLU A 117 -22.39 -12.66 -31.48
C GLU A 117 -23.39 -12.79 -30.32
N ILE A 118 -24.04 -11.71 -29.98
CA ILE A 118 -25.07 -11.70 -28.95
C ILE A 118 -26.42 -11.54 -29.67
N ASP A 119 -27.30 -12.49 -29.43
CA ASP A 119 -28.66 -12.51 -30.01
C ASP A 119 -29.63 -11.82 -29.05
N PHE A 120 -30.05 -10.62 -29.40
CA PHE A 120 -31.17 -9.97 -28.74
C PHE A 120 -32.43 -10.27 -29.55
N SER A 121 -33.53 -10.60 -28.94
CA SER A 121 -34.79 -11.08 -29.47
C SER A 121 -35.18 -10.62 -30.91
N ASN A 122 -34.65 -9.51 -31.42
CA ASN A 122 -34.90 -8.97 -32.76
C ASN A 122 -33.64 -8.44 -33.48
N ARG A 123 -32.43 -8.59 -32.91
CA ARG A 123 -31.19 -8.02 -33.47
C ARG A 123 -29.99 -8.80 -33.01
N LYS A 124 -29.09 -9.13 -33.94
CA LYS A 124 -27.78 -9.69 -33.65
C LYS A 124 -26.78 -8.55 -33.57
N GLU A 125 -25.98 -8.52 -32.52
CA GLU A 125 -24.91 -7.55 -32.36
C GLU A 125 -23.57 -8.28 -32.17
N ASN A 126 -22.56 -7.80 -32.89
CA ASN A 126 -21.21 -8.27 -32.70
C ASN A 126 -20.65 -7.68 -31.41
N ALA A 127 -20.04 -8.54 -30.61
CA ALA A 127 -19.42 -8.13 -29.37
C ALA A 127 -18.07 -8.84 -29.19
N SER A 128 -17.19 -8.19 -28.48
CA SER A 128 -15.90 -8.77 -28.09
C SER A 128 -15.91 -9.07 -26.59
N LEU A 129 -15.65 -10.33 -26.23
CA LEU A 129 -15.45 -10.75 -24.85
C LEU A 129 -13.97 -10.66 -24.51
N ILE A 130 -13.60 -9.76 -23.59
CA ILE A 130 -12.23 -9.54 -23.18
C ILE A 130 -12.04 -10.13 -21.78
N LYS A 131 -11.25 -11.19 -21.69
CA LYS A 131 -10.85 -11.83 -20.42
C LYS A 131 -9.51 -11.21 -20.01
N VAL A 132 -9.44 -10.64 -18.81
CA VAL A 132 -8.23 -10.02 -18.28
C VAL A 132 -7.82 -10.72 -17.00
N GLU A 133 -6.61 -11.22 -16.95
CA GLU A 133 -6.02 -11.80 -15.75
C GLU A 133 -4.70 -11.11 -15.44
N TYR A 134 -4.62 -10.45 -14.28
CA TYR A 134 -3.40 -9.85 -13.75
C TYR A 134 -2.96 -10.60 -12.49
N ARG A 135 -1.71 -11.03 -12.46
CA ARG A 135 -1.06 -11.68 -11.32
C ARG A 135 0.04 -10.76 -10.79
N GLY A 136 -0.20 -10.19 -9.61
CA GLY A 136 0.77 -9.42 -8.85
C GLY A 136 1.52 -10.27 -7.82
N ASP A 137 2.22 -9.60 -6.89
CA ASP A 137 3.03 -10.28 -5.85
C ASP A 137 2.22 -11.22 -4.95
N LYS A 138 0.98 -10.87 -4.64
CA LYS A 138 0.17 -11.60 -3.64
C LYS A 138 -1.27 -11.86 -4.07
N LYS A 139 -1.72 -11.23 -5.14
CA LYS A 139 -3.12 -11.28 -5.57
C LYS A 139 -3.21 -11.55 -7.06
N ILE A 140 -4.28 -12.23 -7.40
CA ILE A 140 -4.68 -12.45 -8.79
C ILE A 140 -5.99 -11.68 -8.97
N TYR A 141 -6.03 -10.82 -9.96
CA TYR A 141 -7.20 -10.06 -10.36
C TYR A 141 -7.69 -10.60 -11.69
N LYS A 142 -8.98 -10.88 -11.79
CA LYS A 142 -9.62 -11.37 -13.01
C LYS A 142 -10.85 -10.55 -13.29
N ASN A 143 -11.06 -10.26 -14.56
CA ASN A 143 -12.28 -9.60 -15.03
C ASN A 143 -12.65 -10.09 -16.42
N ILE A 144 -13.93 -9.99 -16.75
CA ILE A 144 -14.46 -10.25 -18.07
C ILE A 144 -15.22 -8.99 -18.48
N LEU A 145 -14.79 -8.41 -19.59
CA LEU A 145 -15.39 -7.23 -20.18
C LEU A 145 -16.15 -7.63 -21.44
N LEU A 146 -17.33 -7.06 -21.63
CA LEU A 146 -18.07 -7.16 -22.87
C LEU A 146 -18.00 -5.81 -23.57
N LYS A 147 -17.61 -5.81 -24.84
CA LYS A 147 -17.53 -4.62 -25.67
C LYS A 147 -18.35 -4.86 -26.94
N PHE A 148 -19.30 -4.00 -27.20
CA PHE A 148 -20.06 -4.01 -28.46
C PHE A 148 -19.24 -3.32 -29.55
N GLU A 149 -19.23 -3.91 -30.75
CA GLU A 149 -18.61 -3.29 -31.93
C GLU A 149 -19.66 -2.34 -32.55
N GLU A 150 -19.30 -1.05 -32.63
CA GLU A 150 -20.11 -0.02 -33.30
C GLU A 150 -19.99 -0.13 -34.83
#